data_f7570ba624dd1649ab81a341b935675d
#
_entry.id   f7570ba624dd1649ab81a341b935675d
#
_cell.length_a   1.000
_cell.length_b   1.000
_cell.length_c   1.000
_cell.angle_alpha   90.00
_cell.angle_beta   90.00
_cell.angle_gamma   90.00
#
_symmetry.space_group_name_H-M   'P 1'
#
loop_
_entity.id
_entity.type
_entity.pdbx_description
1 polymer ?
#
loop_
_entity_poly.entity_id
_entity_poly.type
_entity_poly.pdbx_seq_one_letter_code
_entity_poly.pdbx_strand_id
1 'polypeptide(L)'
;MAHDQATHMNADTNRVEDINSPTMQPASMDEFQPYEEPDPCDSFVPLRGLEGGHLMTLYTWARPRHFSRLPPPRARYFDVASDARVLAHCHWQTHRRRRPTLLALHGLEGSSSAHYMRGLADKAFSLGFNVVLLNQRNCGGTEHLSDGLYHSGMSSDPAAVIEELVELDGLTRIAVIGYSLGGNIALRLAGAHGPSGPAGAITSVCAVSPTMDLRRCVEALEQPSNLLYELNFVRNLRGRMRRKARAFPSRFNLKSLSGVRTVRGFDEAFTAPHHGFKDAEDYYFRASGLRIVNKITIPTLIVSSKDDPFVPSDQFSDP
;
A
#
# COMPACT_ATOMS: atom_id res chain seq x y z
N MET A 1 -56.72 -47.15 -33.97
CA MET A 1 -57.57 -46.92 -32.80
C MET A 1 -56.93 -45.79 -32.02
N ALA A 2 -57.24 -44.54 -32.32
CA ALA A 2 -58.40 -43.74 -31.97
C ALA A 2 -58.47 -43.49 -30.45
N HIS A 3 -58.12 -42.27 -30.04
CA HIS A 3 -58.87 -41.20 -29.38
C HIS A 3 -57.89 -40.22 -28.83
N ASP A 4 -57.68 -39.10 -29.32
CA ASP A 4 -58.35 -37.80 -29.42
C ASP A 4 -59.16 -37.42 -28.15
N GLN A 5 -58.65 -36.40 -27.44
CA GLN A 5 -59.48 -35.41 -26.74
C GLN A 5 -58.67 -34.15 -26.48
N ALA A 6 -58.99 -33.16 -27.28
CA ALA A 6 -58.71 -31.75 -26.99
C ALA A 6 -59.75 -31.25 -25.95
N THR A 7 -59.29 -30.40 -25.04
CA THR A 7 -60.20 -29.44 -24.40
C THR A 7 -59.47 -28.20 -23.84
N HIS A 8 -59.87 -27.10 -24.43
CA HIS A 8 -60.07 -25.76 -23.89
C HIS A 8 -58.87 -24.89 -23.41
N MET A 9 -58.62 -23.94 -24.28
CA MET A 9 -58.09 -22.61 -23.99
C MET A 9 -58.92 -21.91 -22.90
N ASN A 10 -58.26 -21.28 -21.93
CA ASN A 10 -58.81 -20.09 -21.31
C ASN A 10 -57.70 -19.01 -21.35
N ALA A 11 -58.04 -18.00 -22.13
CA ALA A 11 -57.32 -16.73 -22.15
C ALA A 11 -57.62 -15.97 -20.85
N ASP A 12 -56.64 -15.63 -20.07
CA ASP A 12 -56.82 -14.62 -19.06
C ASP A 12 -55.78 -13.52 -19.25
N THR A 13 -56.35 -12.41 -19.40
CA THR A 13 -55.90 -11.07 -19.72
C THR A 13 -54.64 -10.58 -19.00
N ASN A 14 -53.74 -10.00 -19.79
CA ASN A 14 -52.70 -9.08 -19.44
C ASN A 14 -53.13 -8.05 -18.38
N ARG A 15 -52.50 -8.07 -17.23
CA ARG A 15 -52.31 -6.88 -16.39
C ARG A 15 -50.81 -6.55 -16.39
N VAL A 16 -50.44 -5.56 -17.20
CA VAL A 16 -49.19 -4.86 -17.11
C VAL A 16 -49.29 -3.98 -15.86
N GLU A 17 -48.66 -4.40 -14.79
CA GLU A 17 -48.42 -3.50 -13.64
C GLU A 17 -47.26 -2.58 -14.00
N ASP A 18 -47.59 -1.32 -14.14
CA ASP A 18 -46.65 -0.18 -14.20
C ASP A 18 -45.79 -0.17 -12.93
N ILE A 19 -44.57 -0.71 -13.01
CA ILE A 19 -43.58 -0.56 -11.98
C ILE A 19 -42.90 0.81 -12.20
N ASN A 20 -43.50 1.85 -11.67
CA ASN A 20 -42.87 3.13 -11.45
C ASN A 20 -41.74 2.96 -10.41
N SER A 21 -40.57 2.56 -10.87
CA SER A 21 -39.34 2.61 -10.06
C SER A 21 -38.98 4.08 -9.90
N PRO A 22 -38.81 4.57 -8.68
CA PRO A 22 -38.27 5.91 -8.47
C PRO A 22 -36.86 5.97 -9.05
N THR A 23 -36.68 6.79 -10.06
CA THR A 23 -35.37 7.20 -10.56
C THR A 23 -34.58 7.81 -9.39
N MET A 24 -33.71 7.02 -8.79
CA MET A 24 -32.70 7.55 -7.87
C MET A 24 -31.80 8.50 -8.66
N GLN A 25 -31.97 9.79 -8.43
CA GLN A 25 -31.02 10.80 -8.85
C GLN A 25 -29.63 10.42 -8.32
N PRO A 26 -28.56 10.59 -9.12
CA PRO A 26 -27.20 10.43 -8.59
C PRO A 26 -27.02 11.42 -7.44
N ALA A 27 -26.52 10.97 -6.30
CA ALA A 27 -26.15 11.81 -5.18
C ALA A 27 -25.31 12.97 -5.71
N SER A 28 -25.77 14.21 -5.48
CA SER A 28 -25.09 15.40 -5.92
C SER A 28 -23.72 15.45 -5.27
N MET A 29 -22.71 15.91 -6.01
CA MET A 29 -21.34 16.13 -5.52
C MET A 29 -21.28 17.19 -4.41
N ASP A 30 -22.41 17.79 -4.03
CA ASP A 30 -22.52 18.85 -3.04
C ASP A 30 -22.58 18.39 -1.57
N GLU A 31 -22.53 17.08 -1.30
CA GLU A 31 -22.44 16.54 0.07
C GLU A 31 -21.01 16.34 0.58
N PHE A 32 -19.98 16.71 -0.18
CA PHE A 32 -18.65 16.89 0.39
C PHE A 32 -18.64 18.25 1.10
N GLN A 33 -18.83 18.23 2.41
CA GLN A 33 -18.52 19.42 3.22
C GLN A 33 -17.09 19.85 2.90
N PRO A 34 -16.85 21.14 2.63
CA PRO A 34 -15.49 21.63 2.41
C PRO A 34 -14.65 21.24 3.62
N TYR A 35 -13.43 20.77 3.35
CA TYR A 35 -12.43 20.48 4.38
C TYR A 35 -12.25 21.75 5.20
N GLU A 36 -12.81 21.78 6.40
CA GLU A 36 -12.47 22.81 7.38
C GLU A 36 -11.01 22.60 7.74
N GLU A 37 -10.18 23.62 7.54
CA GLU A 37 -8.80 23.58 8.03
C GLU A 37 -8.87 23.21 9.52
N PRO A 38 -8.11 22.19 9.96
CA PRO A 38 -8.13 21.78 11.35
C PRO A 38 -7.79 23.01 12.21
N ASP A 39 -8.60 23.26 13.25
CA ASP A 39 -8.34 24.30 14.22
C ASP A 39 -6.87 24.21 14.66
N PRO A 40 -6.08 25.29 14.64
CA PRO A 40 -4.72 25.30 15.15
C PRO A 40 -4.59 24.74 16.59
N CYS A 41 -5.69 24.63 17.31
CA CYS A 41 -5.78 23.94 18.60
C CYS A 41 -5.78 22.41 18.55
N ASP A 42 -6.00 21.77 17.41
CA ASP A 42 -5.90 20.31 17.28
C ASP A 42 -4.45 19.83 17.10
N SER A 43 -3.53 20.40 17.85
CA SER A 43 -2.16 19.93 17.90
C SER A 43 -2.11 18.52 18.49
N PHE A 44 -1.43 17.61 17.78
CA PHE A 44 -1.15 16.27 18.30
C PHE A 44 -0.44 16.37 19.65
N VAL A 45 -1.06 15.84 20.70
CA VAL A 45 -0.46 15.75 22.04
C VAL A 45 -0.01 14.31 22.25
N PRO A 46 1.30 14.06 22.42
CA PRO A 46 1.79 12.73 22.70
C PRO A 46 1.28 12.24 24.05
N LEU A 47 1.21 10.92 24.23
CA LEU A 47 0.90 10.33 25.53
C LEU A 47 2.00 10.73 26.53
N ARG A 48 1.58 11.12 27.74
CA ARG A 48 2.51 11.50 28.82
C ARG A 48 3.55 10.39 29.06
N GLY A 49 4.82 10.74 29.04
CA GLY A 49 5.96 9.84 29.16
C GLY A 49 6.39 9.18 27.83
N LEU A 50 5.75 9.53 26.71
CA LEU A 50 6.10 9.05 25.37
C LEU A 50 6.35 10.22 24.40
N GLU A 51 6.85 11.33 24.91
CA GLU A 51 7.08 12.56 24.15
C GLU A 51 8.27 12.47 23.18
N GLY A 52 9.06 11.40 23.23
CA GLY A 52 10.23 11.22 22.36
C GLY A 52 9.97 10.21 21.25
N GLY A 53 10.42 10.50 20.02
CA GLY A 53 10.22 9.69 18.83
C GLY A 53 10.65 8.23 19.00
N HIS A 54 11.77 7.96 19.67
CA HIS A 54 12.22 6.59 19.97
C HIS A 54 11.26 5.85 20.89
N LEU A 55 10.83 6.47 22.00
CA LEU A 55 9.93 5.84 22.96
C LEU A 55 8.56 5.58 22.34
N MET A 56 8.02 6.55 21.59
CA MET A 56 6.77 6.40 20.87
C MET A 56 6.85 5.26 19.84
N THR A 57 7.93 5.17 19.08
CA THR A 57 8.16 4.12 18.08
C THR A 57 8.20 2.74 18.74
N LEU A 58 8.99 2.58 19.81
CA LEU A 58 9.08 1.30 20.53
C LEU A 58 7.77 0.91 21.20
N TYR A 59 7.08 1.86 21.83
CA TYR A 59 5.76 1.62 22.45
C TYR A 59 4.73 1.16 21.43
N THR A 60 4.62 1.85 20.31
CA THR A 60 3.65 1.49 19.26
C THR A 60 3.96 0.16 18.62
N TRP A 61 5.24 -0.20 18.51
CA TRP A 61 5.68 -1.51 18.01
C TRP A 61 5.39 -2.65 19.00
N ALA A 62 5.63 -2.43 20.30
CA ALA A 62 5.48 -3.47 21.33
C ALA A 62 4.02 -3.66 21.81
N ARG A 63 3.16 -2.65 21.64
CA ARG A 63 1.79 -2.69 22.15
C ARG A 63 0.90 -3.65 21.36
N PRO A 64 0.31 -4.68 22.00
CA PRO A 64 -0.69 -5.53 21.34
C PRO A 64 -1.90 -4.72 20.91
N ARG A 65 -2.43 -5.01 19.73
CA ARG A 65 -3.63 -4.36 19.18
C ARG A 65 -4.64 -5.42 18.77
N HIS A 66 -5.91 -5.19 19.10
CA HIS A 66 -7.03 -6.02 18.69
C HIS A 66 -7.87 -5.26 17.66
N PHE A 67 -8.30 -5.95 16.61
CA PHE A 67 -9.05 -5.41 15.49
C PHE A 67 -10.35 -6.21 15.32
N SER A 68 -11.29 -5.98 16.25
CA SER A 68 -12.52 -6.79 16.37
C SER A 68 -13.53 -6.54 15.26
N ARG A 69 -13.46 -5.38 14.60
CA ARG A 69 -14.40 -5.01 13.53
C ARG A 69 -13.94 -5.45 12.14
N LEU A 70 -12.69 -5.87 12.01
CA LEU A 70 -12.13 -6.28 10.75
C LEU A 70 -12.46 -7.77 10.49
N PRO A 71 -13.25 -8.11 9.46
CA PRO A 71 -13.53 -9.49 9.13
C PRO A 71 -12.26 -10.20 8.65
N PRO A 72 -12.24 -11.55 8.65
CA PRO A 72 -11.13 -12.30 8.09
C PRO A 72 -10.84 -11.86 6.64
N PRO A 73 -9.57 -11.67 6.27
CA PRO A 73 -9.21 -11.27 4.92
C PRO A 73 -9.45 -12.39 3.91
N ARG A 74 -9.73 -12.01 2.66
CA ARG A 74 -9.61 -12.91 1.52
C ARG A 74 -8.25 -12.70 0.88
N ALA A 75 -7.46 -13.77 0.79
CA ALA A 75 -6.21 -13.75 0.03
C ALA A 75 -6.52 -13.62 -1.46
N ARG A 76 -5.83 -12.69 -2.14
CA ARG A 76 -5.89 -12.52 -3.58
C ARG A 76 -4.49 -12.33 -4.14
N TYR A 77 -4.20 -13.03 -5.22
CA TYR A 77 -2.96 -12.90 -5.97
C TYR A 77 -3.19 -12.03 -7.19
N PHE A 78 -2.24 -11.14 -7.47
CA PHE A 78 -2.22 -10.26 -8.62
C PHE A 78 -0.97 -10.55 -9.45
N ASP A 79 -1.13 -10.68 -10.76
CA ASP A 79 -0.01 -10.82 -11.68
C ASP A 79 0.50 -9.42 -12.04
N VAL A 80 1.65 -9.03 -11.49
CA VAL A 80 2.22 -7.67 -11.64
C VAL A 80 3.32 -7.60 -12.70
N ALA A 81 3.81 -8.73 -13.13
CA ALA A 81 4.73 -8.90 -14.26
C ALA A 81 4.65 -10.34 -14.74
N SER A 82 5.23 -10.64 -15.91
CA SER A 82 5.25 -11.99 -16.49
C SER A 82 5.88 -13.06 -15.58
N ASP A 83 6.75 -12.64 -14.68
CA ASP A 83 7.53 -13.46 -13.74
C ASP A 83 7.24 -13.15 -12.27
N ALA A 84 6.22 -12.34 -12.00
CA ALA A 84 5.97 -11.86 -10.65
C ALA A 84 4.49 -11.77 -10.29
N ARG A 85 4.16 -12.35 -9.15
CA ARG A 85 2.87 -12.24 -8.49
C ARG A 85 3.04 -11.61 -7.11
N VAL A 86 2.05 -10.86 -6.68
CA VAL A 86 1.96 -10.33 -5.32
C VAL A 86 0.69 -10.81 -4.63
N LEU A 87 0.76 -10.95 -3.32
CA LEU A 87 -0.38 -11.35 -2.49
C LEU A 87 -0.96 -10.13 -1.80
N ALA A 88 -2.25 -9.92 -1.88
CA ALA A 88 -2.96 -8.99 -1.03
C ALA A 88 -3.95 -9.70 -0.09
N HIS A 89 -4.13 -9.13 1.10
CA HIS A 89 -5.22 -9.46 2.00
C HIS A 89 -6.34 -8.44 1.82
N CYS A 90 -7.48 -8.90 1.28
CA CYS A 90 -8.59 -8.06 0.89
C CYS A 90 -9.77 -8.19 1.86
N HIS A 91 -10.36 -7.04 2.24
CA HIS A 91 -11.58 -6.97 3.02
C HIS A 91 -12.62 -6.23 2.18
N TRP A 92 -13.67 -6.94 1.78
CA TRP A 92 -14.67 -6.43 0.84
C TRP A 92 -15.97 -6.04 1.55
N GLN A 93 -16.47 -4.86 1.22
CA GLN A 93 -17.81 -4.40 1.61
C GLN A 93 -18.87 -5.11 0.79
N THR A 94 -20.09 -5.15 1.32
CA THR A 94 -21.28 -5.48 0.54
C THR A 94 -21.44 -4.44 -0.59
N HIS A 95 -21.76 -4.89 -1.81
CA HIS A 95 -21.82 -4.02 -2.99
C HIS A 95 -20.52 -3.27 -3.29
N ARG A 96 -19.40 -3.97 -3.26
CA ARG A 96 -18.02 -3.42 -3.35
C ARG A 96 -17.81 -2.40 -4.48
N ARG A 97 -18.49 -2.53 -5.64
CA ARG A 97 -18.38 -1.59 -6.77
C ARG A 97 -18.89 -0.18 -6.44
N ARG A 98 -19.81 -0.07 -5.48
CA ARG A 98 -20.35 1.23 -5.02
C ARG A 98 -19.55 1.87 -3.89
N ARG A 99 -18.56 1.18 -3.36
CA ARG A 99 -17.76 1.61 -2.22
C ARG A 99 -16.37 2.06 -2.67
N PRO A 100 -15.81 3.09 -2.05
CA PRO A 100 -14.42 3.45 -2.31
C PRO A 100 -13.50 2.31 -1.84
N THR A 101 -12.32 2.22 -2.46
CA THR A 101 -11.31 1.21 -2.13
C THR A 101 -10.07 1.88 -1.60
N LEU A 102 -9.50 1.34 -0.53
CA LEU A 102 -8.21 1.73 0.01
C LEU A 102 -7.17 0.67 -0.34
N LEU A 103 -6.17 1.04 -1.11
CA LEU A 103 -4.96 0.24 -1.34
C LEU A 103 -3.88 0.70 -0.38
N ALA A 104 -3.38 -0.22 0.46
CA ALA A 104 -2.38 0.10 1.47
C ALA A 104 -1.05 -0.60 1.19
N LEU A 105 0.06 0.17 1.29
CA LEU A 105 1.44 -0.25 1.03
C LEU A 105 2.25 -0.17 2.32
N HIS A 106 2.85 -1.29 2.73
CA HIS A 106 3.64 -1.36 3.96
C HIS A 106 5.07 -0.80 3.78
N GLY A 107 5.74 -0.51 4.89
CA GLY A 107 7.13 -0.08 4.93
C GLY A 107 8.15 -1.21 4.72
N LEU A 108 9.44 -0.88 4.82
CA LEU A 108 10.55 -1.82 4.66
C LEU A 108 10.36 -3.05 5.56
N GLU A 109 10.47 -4.24 4.98
CA GLU A 109 10.31 -5.55 5.65
C GLU A 109 8.96 -5.74 6.38
N GLY A 110 7.96 -4.92 6.05
CA GLY A 110 6.59 -5.08 6.54
C GLY A 110 5.82 -6.18 5.82
N SER A 111 4.53 -6.23 6.11
CA SER A 111 3.57 -7.09 5.43
C SER A 111 2.14 -6.60 5.66
N SER A 112 1.19 -7.14 4.92
CA SER A 112 -0.25 -6.95 5.14
C SER A 112 -0.71 -7.31 6.56
N SER A 113 0.05 -8.16 7.26
CA SER A 113 -0.25 -8.60 8.64
C SER A 113 0.31 -7.66 9.72
N ALA A 114 1.10 -6.65 9.34
CA ALA A 114 1.65 -5.69 10.30
C ALA A 114 0.53 -4.97 11.07
N HIS A 115 0.75 -4.71 12.35
CA HIS A 115 -0.29 -4.16 13.23
C HIS A 115 -0.84 -2.81 12.76
N TYR A 116 0.02 -1.93 12.19
CA TYR A 116 -0.40 -0.63 11.64
C TYR A 116 -1.25 -0.80 10.37
N MET A 117 -0.92 -1.76 9.50
CA MET A 117 -1.70 -2.10 8.31
C MET A 117 -3.10 -2.59 8.69
N ARG A 118 -3.17 -3.51 9.66
CA ARG A 118 -4.44 -4.03 10.19
C ARG A 118 -5.26 -2.96 10.91
N GLY A 119 -4.59 -2.06 11.65
CA GLY A 119 -5.24 -0.94 12.31
C GLY A 119 -5.85 0.07 11.34
N LEU A 120 -5.14 0.35 10.26
CA LEU A 120 -5.69 1.13 9.15
C LEU A 120 -6.90 0.43 8.51
N ALA A 121 -6.76 -0.88 8.25
CA ALA A 121 -7.83 -1.67 7.65
C ALA A 121 -9.10 -1.69 8.52
N ASP A 122 -8.98 -1.86 9.83
CA ASP A 122 -10.10 -1.85 10.78
C ASP A 122 -10.87 -0.52 10.74
N LYS A 123 -10.14 0.60 10.70
CA LYS A 123 -10.74 1.94 10.59
C LYS A 123 -11.38 2.18 9.22
N ALA A 124 -10.65 1.93 8.14
CA ALA A 124 -11.16 2.16 6.80
C ALA A 124 -12.36 1.26 6.48
N PHE A 125 -12.31 -0.01 6.89
CA PHE A 125 -13.43 -0.93 6.70
C PHE A 125 -14.68 -0.47 7.48
N SER A 126 -14.52 0.02 8.71
CA SER A 126 -15.64 0.55 9.50
C SER A 126 -16.25 1.84 8.92
N LEU A 127 -15.47 2.58 8.10
CA LEU A 127 -15.93 3.74 7.35
C LEU A 127 -16.52 3.38 5.97
N GLY A 128 -16.67 2.10 5.68
CA GLY A 128 -17.32 1.62 4.45
C GLY A 128 -16.38 1.48 3.24
N PHE A 129 -15.08 1.51 3.41
CA PHE A 129 -14.13 1.23 2.33
C PHE A 129 -13.97 -0.27 2.11
N ASN A 130 -13.80 -0.69 0.86
CA ASN A 130 -13.05 -1.91 0.58
C ASN A 130 -11.60 -1.66 0.98
N VAL A 131 -10.90 -2.69 1.47
CA VAL A 131 -9.50 -2.54 1.87
C VAL A 131 -8.65 -3.63 1.22
N VAL A 132 -7.57 -3.23 0.57
CA VAL A 132 -6.58 -4.10 -0.07
C VAL A 132 -5.23 -3.84 0.60
N LEU A 133 -4.79 -4.78 1.43
CA LEU A 133 -3.49 -4.73 2.10
C LEU A 133 -2.47 -5.48 1.25
N LEU A 134 -1.67 -4.77 0.47
CA LEU A 134 -0.72 -5.36 -0.45
C LEU A 134 0.55 -5.81 0.29
N ASN A 135 0.98 -7.05 0.05
CA ASN A 135 2.36 -7.45 0.31
C ASN A 135 3.20 -7.12 -0.93
N GLN A 136 4.22 -6.29 -0.74
CA GLN A 136 5.20 -6.06 -1.79
C GLN A 136 5.96 -7.36 -2.10
N ARG A 137 6.59 -7.46 -3.27
CA ARG A 137 7.33 -8.67 -3.70
C ARG A 137 8.21 -9.21 -2.57
N ASN A 138 8.16 -10.50 -2.35
CA ASN A 138 8.95 -11.22 -1.35
C ASN A 138 8.63 -10.90 0.12
N CYS A 139 7.56 -10.14 0.39
CA CYS A 139 7.12 -9.81 1.73
C CYS A 139 5.91 -10.65 2.15
N GLY A 140 5.73 -10.85 3.46
CA GLY A 140 4.59 -11.61 3.97
C GLY A 140 4.61 -13.11 3.64
N GLY A 141 5.80 -13.70 3.43
CA GLY A 141 5.95 -15.13 3.11
C GLY A 141 5.79 -15.46 1.61
N THR A 142 5.90 -14.46 0.73
CA THR A 142 5.68 -14.61 -0.71
C THR A 142 6.96 -14.67 -1.53
N GLU A 143 8.08 -15.06 -0.93
CA GLU A 143 9.39 -15.10 -1.59
C GLU A 143 9.43 -15.98 -2.84
N HIS A 144 8.53 -16.95 -2.93
CA HIS A 144 8.42 -17.91 -4.04
C HIS A 144 7.57 -17.41 -5.22
N LEU A 145 6.85 -16.31 -5.06
CA LEU A 145 5.90 -15.82 -6.08
C LEU A 145 6.54 -14.91 -7.14
N SER A 146 7.76 -14.48 -6.95
CA SER A 146 8.50 -13.66 -7.90
C SER A 146 9.97 -14.02 -7.83
N ASP A 147 10.67 -14.09 -8.94
CA ASP A 147 12.12 -14.28 -8.93
C ASP A 147 12.87 -12.97 -8.65
N GLY A 148 12.24 -11.81 -8.89
CA GLY A 148 12.77 -10.48 -8.61
C GLY A 148 12.72 -10.06 -7.13
N LEU A 149 13.39 -8.96 -6.81
CA LEU A 149 13.31 -8.27 -5.54
C LEU A 149 12.38 -7.05 -5.66
N TYR A 150 11.95 -6.48 -4.55
CA TYR A 150 11.29 -5.17 -4.57
C TYR A 150 12.27 -4.06 -4.14
N HIS A 151 11.97 -2.84 -4.50
CA HIS A 151 12.71 -1.66 -4.08
C HIS A 151 11.79 -0.44 -3.93
N SER A 152 12.28 0.60 -3.27
CA SER A 152 11.49 1.80 -2.93
C SER A 152 10.95 2.58 -4.14
N GLY A 153 11.52 2.39 -5.31
CA GLY A 153 11.07 3.03 -6.55
C GLY A 153 10.02 2.26 -7.35
N MET A 154 9.61 1.06 -6.89
CA MET A 154 8.78 0.12 -7.66
C MET A 154 7.29 0.47 -7.56
N SER A 155 6.87 1.49 -8.31
CA SER A 155 5.45 1.87 -8.40
C SER A 155 4.65 1.06 -9.43
N SER A 156 5.32 0.28 -10.29
CA SER A 156 4.67 -0.57 -11.29
C SER A 156 3.78 -1.66 -10.69
N ASP A 157 4.19 -2.26 -9.58
CA ASP A 157 3.40 -3.33 -8.95
C ASP A 157 2.04 -2.83 -8.41
N PRO A 158 1.97 -1.77 -7.59
CA PRO A 158 0.68 -1.22 -7.19
C PRO A 158 -0.10 -0.65 -8.37
N ALA A 159 0.54 -0.17 -9.45
CA ALA A 159 -0.15 0.24 -10.67
C ALA A 159 -0.89 -0.94 -11.31
N ALA A 160 -0.21 -2.07 -11.53
CA ALA A 160 -0.81 -3.29 -12.09
C ALA A 160 -1.95 -3.84 -11.19
N VAL A 161 -1.78 -3.77 -9.86
CA VAL A 161 -2.86 -4.14 -8.92
C VAL A 161 -4.09 -3.25 -9.11
N ILE A 162 -3.91 -1.94 -9.28
CA ILE A 162 -5.01 -1.00 -9.50
C ILE A 162 -5.68 -1.27 -10.84
N GLU A 163 -4.91 -1.48 -11.90
CA GLU A 163 -5.43 -1.83 -13.24
C GLU A 163 -6.33 -3.06 -13.15
N GLU A 164 -5.87 -4.15 -12.52
CA GLU A 164 -6.67 -5.36 -12.35
C GLU A 164 -7.94 -5.13 -11.51
N LEU A 165 -7.85 -4.33 -10.43
CA LEU A 165 -9.01 -3.97 -9.60
C LEU A 165 -10.06 -3.17 -10.40
N VAL A 166 -9.62 -2.32 -11.32
CA VAL A 166 -10.52 -1.56 -12.20
C VAL A 166 -11.13 -2.47 -13.27
N GLU A 167 -10.30 -3.19 -14.00
CA GLU A 167 -10.72 -3.97 -15.17
C GLU A 167 -11.61 -5.17 -14.80
N LEU A 168 -11.20 -5.93 -13.78
CA LEU A 168 -11.91 -7.15 -13.40
C LEU A 168 -13.01 -6.93 -12.34
N ASP A 169 -12.78 -5.99 -11.41
CA ASP A 169 -13.72 -5.77 -10.30
C ASP A 169 -14.60 -4.55 -10.49
N GLY A 170 -14.27 -3.63 -11.41
CA GLY A 170 -14.98 -2.38 -11.64
C GLY A 170 -14.83 -1.39 -10.48
N LEU A 171 -13.68 -1.39 -9.80
CA LEU A 171 -13.41 -0.51 -8.67
C LEU A 171 -12.73 0.78 -9.18
N THR A 172 -13.49 1.83 -9.39
CA THR A 172 -13.04 3.06 -10.05
C THR A 172 -12.68 4.20 -9.10
N ARG A 173 -12.80 4.02 -7.79
CA ARG A 173 -12.46 5.02 -6.77
C ARG A 173 -11.49 4.43 -5.77
N ILE A 174 -10.19 4.62 -6.01
CA ILE A 174 -9.11 4.01 -5.22
C ILE A 174 -8.27 5.11 -4.57
N ALA A 175 -8.27 5.14 -3.25
CA ALA A 175 -7.30 5.89 -2.46
C ALA A 175 -6.09 4.99 -2.18
N VAL A 176 -4.88 5.55 -2.27
CA VAL A 176 -3.65 4.83 -1.96
C VAL A 176 -3.02 5.39 -0.71
N ILE A 177 -2.68 4.53 0.25
CA ILE A 177 -1.91 4.94 1.43
C ILE A 177 -0.64 4.11 1.54
N GLY A 178 0.47 4.78 1.83
CA GLY A 178 1.76 4.12 2.02
C GLY A 178 2.47 4.56 3.29
N TYR A 179 3.17 3.64 3.92
CA TYR A 179 3.98 3.90 5.10
C TYR A 179 5.47 3.78 4.78
N SER A 180 6.27 4.78 5.19
CA SER A 180 7.72 4.76 5.04
C SER A 180 8.12 4.48 3.58
N LEU A 181 8.82 3.38 3.28
CA LEU A 181 9.13 2.91 1.93
C LEU A 181 7.86 2.79 1.05
N GLY A 182 6.76 2.26 1.60
CA GLY A 182 5.46 2.22 0.90
C GLY A 182 4.89 3.60 0.61
N GLY A 183 5.17 4.59 1.48
CA GLY A 183 4.83 6.00 1.26
C GLY A 183 5.59 6.59 0.08
N ASN A 184 6.89 6.30 -0.04
CA ASN A 184 7.68 6.69 -1.20
C ASN A 184 7.13 6.05 -2.49
N ILE A 185 6.77 4.77 -2.46
CA ILE A 185 6.14 4.10 -3.61
C ILE A 185 4.81 4.78 -3.99
N ALA A 186 3.97 5.14 -3.01
CA ALA A 186 2.70 5.81 -3.24
C ALA A 186 2.89 7.19 -3.91
N LEU A 187 3.87 7.99 -3.45
CA LEU A 187 4.22 9.27 -4.07
C LEU A 187 4.73 9.07 -5.50
N ARG A 188 5.57 8.07 -5.72
CA ARG A 188 6.07 7.74 -7.06
C ARG A 188 4.96 7.28 -8.00
N LEU A 189 4.01 6.50 -7.50
CA LEU A 189 2.81 6.12 -8.25
C LEU A 189 2.01 7.36 -8.68
N ALA A 190 1.76 8.28 -7.75
CA ALA A 190 1.04 9.52 -8.04
C ALA A 190 1.76 10.41 -9.06
N GLY A 191 3.07 10.58 -8.94
CA GLY A 191 3.86 11.41 -9.85
C GLY A 191 4.11 10.79 -11.22
N ALA A 192 4.11 9.44 -11.31
CA ALA A 192 4.31 8.74 -12.58
C ALA A 192 3.03 8.71 -13.45
N HIS A 193 1.86 8.65 -12.83
CA HIS A 193 0.61 8.36 -13.54
C HIS A 193 -0.36 9.55 -13.58
N GLY A 194 -0.30 10.47 -12.62
CA GLY A 194 -1.22 11.61 -12.58
C GLY A 194 -2.71 11.20 -12.49
N PRO A 195 -3.64 12.08 -12.82
CA PRO A 195 -5.08 11.78 -12.82
C PRO A 195 -5.50 10.77 -13.88
N SER A 196 -4.67 10.59 -14.91
CA SER A 196 -4.86 9.59 -15.98
C SER A 196 -4.30 8.22 -15.60
N GLY A 197 -3.65 8.11 -14.46
CA GLY A 197 -2.99 6.91 -13.96
C GLY A 197 -3.94 5.76 -13.75
N PRO A 198 -3.47 4.54 -13.45
CA PRO A 198 -4.09 3.30 -13.86
C PRO A 198 -5.61 3.43 -14.00
N ALA A 199 -6.09 3.52 -15.25
CA ALA A 199 -7.49 3.73 -15.63
C ALA A 199 -8.19 4.96 -14.99
N GLY A 200 -7.46 6.02 -14.59
CA GLY A 200 -8.04 7.20 -13.94
C GLY A 200 -8.68 6.95 -12.56
N ALA A 201 -8.35 5.85 -11.92
CA ALA A 201 -9.04 5.38 -10.73
C ALA A 201 -8.45 5.90 -9.41
N ILE A 202 -7.24 6.44 -9.42
CA ILE A 202 -6.60 6.95 -8.19
C ILE A 202 -7.22 8.31 -7.84
N THR A 203 -7.95 8.35 -6.75
CA THR A 203 -8.67 9.56 -6.29
C THR A 203 -7.83 10.40 -5.33
N SER A 204 -6.97 9.78 -4.55
CA SER A 204 -6.11 10.48 -3.58
C SER A 204 -4.97 9.57 -3.12
N VAL A 205 -3.91 10.21 -2.62
CA VAL A 205 -2.75 9.53 -2.05
C VAL A 205 -2.46 10.07 -0.65
N CYS A 206 -2.13 9.17 0.27
CA CYS A 206 -1.60 9.53 1.59
C CYS A 206 -0.26 8.81 1.82
N ALA A 207 0.78 9.58 2.14
CA ALA A 207 2.09 9.07 2.47
C ALA A 207 2.42 9.37 3.93
N VAL A 208 2.59 8.33 4.74
CA VAL A 208 2.89 8.45 6.17
C VAL A 208 4.37 8.18 6.40
N SER A 209 5.08 9.17 6.94
CA SER A 209 6.53 9.17 7.12
C SER A 209 7.28 8.59 5.90
N PRO A 210 7.03 9.11 4.68
CA PRO A 210 7.60 8.55 3.47
C PRO A 210 9.13 8.76 3.44
N THR A 211 9.86 7.72 3.05
CA THR A 211 11.30 7.83 2.77
C THR A 211 11.53 8.57 1.45
N MET A 212 11.10 9.83 1.39
CA MET A 212 11.05 10.62 0.16
C MET A 212 12.44 10.95 -0.38
N ASP A 213 13.41 11.20 0.51
CA ASP A 213 14.84 11.20 0.21
C ASP A 213 15.47 9.96 0.83
N LEU A 214 15.69 8.92 0.02
CA LEU A 214 16.20 7.63 0.51
C LEU A 214 17.60 7.74 1.10
N ARG A 215 18.47 8.58 0.51
CA ARG A 215 19.83 8.77 0.98
C ARG A 215 19.83 9.31 2.41
N ARG A 216 19.09 10.38 2.66
CA ARG A 216 19.01 11.01 4.00
C ARG A 216 18.37 10.08 5.02
N CYS A 217 17.37 9.28 4.62
CA CYS A 217 16.77 8.29 5.51
C CYS A 217 17.76 7.18 5.90
N VAL A 218 18.59 6.71 4.96
CA VAL A 218 19.62 5.70 5.25
C VAL A 218 20.73 6.30 6.10
N GLU A 219 21.18 7.53 5.81
CA GLU A 219 22.17 8.25 6.63
C GLU A 219 21.66 8.44 8.09
N ALA A 220 20.38 8.77 8.26
CA ALA A 220 19.78 8.86 9.59
C ALA A 220 19.73 7.48 10.28
N LEU A 221 19.38 6.43 9.56
CA LEU A 221 19.32 5.07 10.10
C LEU A 221 20.71 4.57 10.55
N GLU A 222 21.78 4.98 9.88
CA GLU A 222 23.16 4.65 10.21
C GLU A 222 23.71 5.41 11.46
N GLN A 223 22.94 6.36 12.03
CA GLN A 223 23.35 7.04 13.26
C GLN A 223 23.39 6.08 14.45
N PRO A 224 24.32 6.23 15.39
CA PRO A 224 24.44 5.35 16.56
C PRO A 224 23.15 5.21 17.38
N SER A 225 22.34 6.28 17.47
CA SER A 225 21.03 6.28 18.14
C SER A 225 20.03 5.31 17.50
N ASN A 226 20.21 4.97 16.23
CA ASN A 226 19.33 4.12 15.44
C ASN A 226 19.84 2.70 15.24
N LEU A 227 20.98 2.35 15.84
CA LEU A 227 21.63 1.05 15.67
C LEU A 227 20.70 -0.15 15.88
N LEU A 228 19.81 -0.10 16.87
CA LEU A 228 18.88 -1.20 17.16
C LEU A 228 17.86 -1.39 16.03
N TYR A 229 17.39 -0.30 15.43
CA TYR A 229 16.47 -0.36 14.28
C TYR A 229 17.20 -0.91 13.05
N GLU A 230 18.41 -0.43 12.79
CA GLU A 230 19.21 -0.90 11.66
C GLU A 230 19.52 -2.40 11.77
N LEU A 231 19.96 -2.86 12.93
CA LEU A 231 20.21 -4.28 13.19
C LEU A 231 18.96 -5.13 12.97
N ASN A 232 17.79 -4.64 13.38
CA ASN A 232 16.52 -5.33 13.13
C ASN A 232 16.19 -5.39 11.64
N PHE A 233 16.34 -4.30 10.89
CA PHE A 233 16.13 -4.31 9.44
C PHE A 233 17.11 -5.24 8.72
N VAL A 234 18.38 -5.17 9.04
CA VAL A 234 19.41 -6.04 8.45
C VAL A 234 19.13 -7.51 8.73
N ARG A 235 18.73 -7.85 9.96
CA ARG A 235 18.33 -9.22 10.32
C ARG A 235 17.18 -9.71 9.44
N ASN A 236 16.14 -8.89 9.26
CA ASN A 236 14.96 -9.23 8.46
C ASN A 236 15.32 -9.36 6.97
N LEU A 237 16.06 -8.40 6.42
CA LEU A 237 16.57 -8.43 5.05
C LEU A 237 17.41 -9.69 4.77
N ARG A 238 18.34 -10.02 5.67
CA ARG A 238 19.14 -11.26 5.57
C ARG A 238 18.27 -12.51 5.66
N GLY A 239 17.27 -12.51 6.55
CA GLY A 239 16.30 -13.61 6.68
C GLY A 239 15.51 -13.82 5.40
N ARG A 240 14.99 -12.73 4.82
CA ARG A 240 14.26 -12.77 3.56
C ARG A 240 15.12 -13.26 2.42
N MET A 241 16.35 -12.77 2.27
CA MET A 241 17.27 -13.24 1.22
C MET A 241 17.58 -14.74 1.33
N ARG A 242 17.71 -15.29 2.56
CA ARG A 242 17.89 -16.74 2.74
C ARG A 242 16.66 -17.52 2.27
N ARG A 243 15.44 -17.05 2.59
CA ARG A 243 14.19 -17.68 2.11
C ARG A 243 14.09 -17.56 0.60
N LYS A 244 14.43 -16.41 0.05
CA LYS A 244 14.45 -16.13 -1.39
C LYS A 244 15.40 -17.07 -2.14
N ALA A 245 16.62 -17.23 -1.65
CA ALA A 245 17.60 -18.14 -2.25
C ALA A 245 17.19 -19.62 -2.15
N ARG A 246 16.42 -20.01 -1.13
CA ARG A 246 15.84 -21.36 -1.08
C ARG A 246 14.75 -21.57 -2.14
N ALA A 247 13.94 -20.54 -2.40
CA ALA A 247 12.92 -20.60 -3.46
C ALA A 247 13.53 -20.57 -4.87
N PHE A 248 14.66 -19.88 -5.05
CA PHE A 248 15.36 -19.72 -6.33
C PHE A 248 16.87 -19.97 -6.19
N PRO A 249 17.32 -21.22 -5.99
CA PRO A 249 18.72 -21.53 -5.63
C PRO A 249 19.78 -21.08 -6.63
N SER A 250 19.43 -21.02 -7.92
CA SER A 250 20.36 -20.62 -9.00
C SER A 250 20.45 -19.12 -9.22
N ARG A 251 19.54 -18.32 -8.62
CA ARG A 251 19.42 -16.88 -8.90
C ARG A 251 20.20 -16.01 -7.93
N PHE A 252 20.38 -16.43 -6.68
CA PHE A 252 20.92 -15.59 -5.64
C PHE A 252 22.17 -16.19 -4.99
N ASN A 253 23.29 -15.48 -5.12
CA ASN A 253 24.53 -15.85 -4.44
C ASN A 253 24.53 -15.27 -3.02
N LEU A 254 24.43 -16.12 -2.01
CA LEU A 254 24.43 -15.71 -0.61
C LEU A 254 25.82 -15.41 -0.03
N LYS A 255 26.92 -15.57 -0.80
CA LYS A 255 28.28 -15.28 -0.29
C LYS A 255 28.39 -13.85 0.20
N SER A 256 27.85 -12.89 -0.55
CA SER A 256 27.85 -11.48 -0.17
C SER A 256 27.01 -11.17 1.09
N LEU A 257 26.06 -12.05 1.45
CA LEU A 257 25.17 -11.81 2.58
C LEU A 257 25.90 -11.81 3.93
N SER A 258 27.02 -12.54 4.03
CA SER A 258 27.81 -12.59 5.26
C SER A 258 28.43 -11.22 5.62
N GLY A 259 28.76 -10.41 4.62
CA GLY A 259 29.33 -9.07 4.78
C GLY A 259 28.28 -7.95 5.02
N VAL A 260 27.00 -8.23 4.81
CA VAL A 260 25.93 -7.22 4.98
C VAL A 260 25.72 -6.91 6.46
N ARG A 261 26.04 -5.69 6.88
CA ARG A 261 25.89 -5.21 8.27
C ARG A 261 24.99 -4.00 8.40
N THR A 262 24.70 -3.30 7.27
CA THR A 262 23.87 -2.10 7.19
C THR A 262 22.81 -2.27 6.10
N VAL A 263 21.76 -1.44 6.11
CA VAL A 263 20.77 -1.37 5.03
C VAL A 263 21.46 -0.93 3.74
N ARG A 264 22.34 0.06 3.78
CA ARG A 264 23.16 0.47 2.62
C ARG A 264 23.96 -0.69 2.06
N GLY A 265 24.62 -1.47 2.92
CA GLY A 265 25.39 -2.65 2.49
C GLY A 265 24.52 -3.73 1.85
N PHE A 266 23.26 -3.86 2.27
CA PHE A 266 22.28 -4.72 1.60
C PHE A 266 21.92 -4.19 0.22
N ASP A 267 21.65 -2.90 0.12
CA ASP A 267 21.26 -2.27 -1.13
C ASP A 267 22.40 -2.31 -2.15
N GLU A 268 23.65 -2.11 -1.72
CA GLU A 268 24.83 -2.25 -2.54
C GLU A 268 25.02 -3.68 -3.07
N ALA A 269 24.82 -4.67 -2.20
CA ALA A 269 25.10 -6.07 -2.55
C ALA A 269 23.96 -6.75 -3.33
N PHE A 270 22.71 -6.31 -3.15
CA PHE A 270 21.55 -6.99 -3.68
C PHE A 270 20.58 -6.08 -4.44
N THR A 271 20.11 -4.98 -3.83
CA THR A 271 19.06 -4.15 -4.45
C THR A 271 19.56 -3.49 -5.72
N ALA A 272 20.70 -2.80 -5.65
CA ALA A 272 21.22 -2.05 -6.78
C ALA A 272 21.57 -2.95 -7.98
N PRO A 273 22.40 -4.00 -7.83
CA PRO A 273 22.76 -4.82 -8.98
C PRO A 273 21.57 -5.61 -9.55
N HIS A 274 20.59 -6.01 -8.71
CA HIS A 274 19.43 -6.75 -9.18
C HIS A 274 18.51 -5.91 -10.08
N HIS A 275 18.46 -4.61 -9.84
CA HIS A 275 17.59 -3.68 -10.57
C HIS A 275 18.32 -2.80 -11.58
N GLY A 276 19.60 -3.09 -11.87
CA GLY A 276 20.38 -2.34 -12.85
C GLY A 276 20.73 -0.91 -12.42
N PHE A 277 20.78 -0.65 -11.11
CA PHE A 277 21.41 0.55 -10.58
C PHE A 277 22.92 0.33 -10.51
N LYS A 278 23.68 1.42 -10.67
CA LYS A 278 25.14 1.39 -10.63
C LYS A 278 25.65 0.94 -9.26
N ASP A 279 25.08 1.51 -8.21
CA ASP A 279 25.40 1.33 -6.81
C ASP A 279 24.21 1.74 -5.92
N ALA A 280 24.34 1.67 -4.60
CA ALA A 280 23.29 2.09 -3.68
C ALA A 280 22.98 3.59 -3.80
N GLU A 281 23.95 4.44 -4.08
CA GLU A 281 23.75 5.89 -4.24
C GLU A 281 22.90 6.20 -5.50
N ASP A 282 23.18 5.55 -6.62
CA ASP A 282 22.36 5.66 -7.83
C ASP A 282 20.94 5.17 -7.58
N TYR A 283 20.78 4.05 -6.83
CA TYR A 283 19.48 3.57 -6.40
C TYR A 283 18.75 4.63 -5.57
N TYR A 284 19.39 5.18 -4.55
CA TYR A 284 18.75 6.19 -3.69
C TYR A 284 18.37 7.44 -4.47
N PHE A 285 19.25 7.90 -5.34
CA PHE A 285 18.96 9.05 -6.19
C PHE A 285 17.75 8.81 -7.10
N ARG A 286 17.73 7.72 -7.85
CA ARG A 286 16.70 7.45 -8.87
C ARG A 286 15.38 6.98 -8.28
N ALA A 287 15.40 6.31 -7.14
CA ALA A 287 14.21 5.75 -6.50
C ALA A 287 13.53 6.70 -5.51
N SER A 288 14.15 7.83 -5.15
CA SER A 288 13.57 8.83 -4.25
C SER A 288 12.32 9.51 -4.84
N GLY A 289 11.27 9.63 -4.06
CA GLY A 289 10.04 10.32 -4.42
C GLY A 289 10.24 11.83 -4.59
N LEU A 290 11.23 12.40 -3.90
CA LEU A 290 11.63 13.80 -4.03
C LEU A 290 11.89 14.22 -5.49
N ARG A 291 12.32 13.26 -6.34
CA ARG A 291 12.59 13.53 -7.77
C ARG A 291 11.34 13.69 -8.63
N ILE A 292 10.19 13.30 -8.13
CA ILE A 292 8.95 13.34 -8.91
C ILE A 292 7.78 13.99 -8.18
N VAL A 293 7.97 14.45 -6.95
CA VAL A 293 6.91 15.05 -6.13
C VAL A 293 6.27 16.25 -6.84
N ASN A 294 7.04 17.04 -7.56
CA ASN A 294 6.56 18.19 -8.34
C ASN A 294 5.69 17.81 -9.56
N LYS A 295 5.62 16.53 -9.91
CA LYS A 295 4.74 16.02 -10.99
C LYS A 295 3.40 15.51 -10.46
N ILE A 296 3.23 15.48 -9.14
CA ILE A 296 2.01 14.98 -8.53
C ILE A 296 0.89 16.01 -8.75
N THR A 297 -0.18 15.57 -9.39
CA THR A 297 -1.39 16.37 -9.66
C THR A 297 -2.64 15.78 -9.00
N ILE A 298 -2.50 14.62 -8.34
CA ILE A 298 -3.57 13.97 -7.56
C ILE A 298 -3.57 14.57 -6.15
N PRO A 299 -4.74 14.80 -5.51
CA PRO A 299 -4.82 15.20 -4.11
C PRO A 299 -3.95 14.31 -3.24
N THR A 300 -2.94 14.88 -2.59
CA THR A 300 -1.92 14.13 -1.86
C THR A 300 -1.70 14.74 -0.48
N LEU A 301 -1.77 13.88 0.54
CA LEU A 301 -1.45 14.22 1.92
C LEU A 301 -0.14 13.54 2.33
N ILE A 302 0.80 14.32 2.85
CA ILE A 302 2.02 13.80 3.47
C ILE A 302 1.90 14.06 4.99
N VAL A 303 2.02 12.99 5.78
CA VAL A 303 2.01 13.05 7.24
C VAL A 303 3.37 12.57 7.75
N SER A 304 4.06 13.41 8.50
CA SER A 304 5.36 13.05 9.10
C SER A 304 5.45 13.60 10.52
N SER A 305 6.26 12.94 11.36
CA SER A 305 6.60 13.43 12.68
C SER A 305 7.91 14.22 12.62
N LYS A 306 7.98 15.35 13.34
CA LYS A 306 9.21 16.15 13.39
C LYS A 306 10.36 15.42 14.12
N ASP A 307 10.04 14.48 14.97
CA ASP A 307 10.95 13.68 15.79
C ASP A 307 11.09 12.24 15.30
N ASP A 308 10.73 11.96 14.02
CA ASP A 308 10.91 10.63 13.42
C ASP A 308 12.40 10.25 13.44
N PRO A 309 12.79 9.13 14.06
CA PRO A 309 14.19 8.81 14.28
C PRO A 309 14.98 8.50 13.01
N PHE A 310 14.32 8.11 11.91
CA PHE A 310 15.00 7.73 10.66
C PHE A 310 14.37 8.28 9.39
N VAL A 311 13.33 9.12 9.51
CA VAL A 311 12.79 9.90 8.40
C VAL A 311 12.93 11.39 8.73
N PRO A 312 14.07 12.03 8.39
CA PRO A 312 14.32 13.43 8.73
C PRO A 312 13.22 14.36 8.24
N SER A 313 12.66 15.18 9.13
CA SER A 313 11.49 16.02 8.80
C SER A 313 11.83 17.19 7.86
N ASP A 314 13.08 17.61 7.79
CA ASP A 314 13.55 18.69 6.93
C ASP A 314 13.51 18.36 5.43
N GLN A 315 13.36 17.06 5.06
CA GLN A 315 13.10 16.68 3.67
C GLN A 315 11.71 17.11 3.17
N PHE A 316 10.81 17.51 4.06
CA PHE A 316 9.45 17.99 3.75
C PHE A 316 9.33 19.51 3.80
N SER A 317 10.39 20.21 4.18
CA SER A 317 10.43 21.67 4.10
C SER A 317 10.71 22.07 2.67
N ASP A 318 10.03 23.12 2.19
CA ASP A 318 10.31 23.70 0.88
C ASP A 318 11.78 24.15 0.83
N PRO A 319 12.50 23.88 -0.26
CA PRO A 319 13.89 24.33 -0.42
C PRO A 319 13.98 25.83 -0.58
#